data_5ce25d618baa3c3cc4292f0a32917512
#
_entry.id   5ce25d618baa3c3cc4292f0a32917512
#
_cell.length_a   1.000
_cell.length_b   1.000
_cell.length_c   1.000
_cell.angle_alpha   90.00
_cell.angle_beta   90.00
_cell.angle_gamma   90.00
#
_symmetry.space_group_name_H-M   'P 1'
#
loop_
_entity.id
_entity.type
_entity.pdbx_description
1 polymer ?
#
loop_
_entity_poly.entity_id
_entity_poly.type
_entity_poly.pdbx_seq_one_letter_code
_entity_poly.pdbx_strand_id
1 'polypeptide(L)'
;MTDSNKSQFRPKHPIMVWDGECEFCRLCADRFKSAGTGKVEFIPFQDLHSKYPKAPQLDYKKSVVLFSKNSFQTGAAAVYSYYSEIGTQWPLKLYKRFGPFSKLSEFLYQFVANNRRFFRKTGQAFWGSNFLADTYKTSGWLYGRLLGFVGI
;
A
#
# COMPACT_ATOMS: atom_id res chain seq x y z
N MET A 1 -13.14 -23.94 0.67
CA MET A 1 -14.07 -23.09 1.42
C MET A 1 -14.03 -21.71 0.81
N THR A 2 -14.92 -21.48 0.13
CA THR A 2 -15.65 -20.67 -0.83
C THR A 2 -15.34 -19.19 -0.77
N ASP A 3 -14.82 -18.70 -1.91
CA ASP A 3 -14.53 -17.31 -2.25
C ASP A 3 -15.74 -16.35 -2.24
N SER A 4 -16.94 -16.86 -1.95
CA SER A 4 -18.20 -16.09 -2.00
C SER A 4 -18.30 -14.97 -0.97
N ASN A 5 -17.58 -15.06 0.16
CA ASN A 5 -17.64 -14.03 1.20
C ASN A 5 -16.64 -12.88 0.97
N LYS A 6 -15.68 -13.07 0.06
CA LYS A 6 -14.68 -12.05 -0.29
C LYS A 6 -15.24 -10.92 -1.16
N SER A 7 -16.36 -11.17 -1.86
CA SER A 7 -16.91 -10.22 -2.84
C SER A 7 -17.99 -9.28 -2.28
N GLN A 8 -18.44 -9.46 -1.04
CA GLN A 8 -19.61 -8.76 -0.50
C GLN A 8 -19.29 -7.52 0.33
N PHE A 9 -18.05 -7.37 0.81
CA PHE A 9 -17.63 -6.19 1.55
C PHE A 9 -17.29 -5.03 0.59
N ARG A 10 -18.15 -4.01 0.57
CA ARG A 10 -18.03 -2.84 -0.31
C ARG A 10 -18.03 -1.58 0.55
N PRO A 11 -16.87 -1.09 0.96
CA PRO A 11 -16.79 0.14 1.73
C PRO A 11 -17.16 1.35 0.86
N LYS A 12 -17.73 2.40 1.47
CA LYS A 12 -18.07 3.66 0.78
C LYS A 12 -16.82 4.37 0.24
N HIS A 13 -15.71 4.28 0.96
CA HIS A 13 -14.39 4.81 0.60
C HIS A 13 -13.37 3.69 0.60
N PRO A 14 -12.30 3.79 -0.21
CA PRO A 14 -11.23 2.81 -0.18
C PRO A 14 -10.60 2.72 1.21
N ILE A 15 -10.35 1.48 1.68
CA ILE A 15 -9.77 1.20 2.99
C ILE A 15 -8.51 0.39 2.80
N MET A 16 -7.38 0.89 3.30
CA MET A 16 -6.13 0.14 3.37
C MET A 16 -5.96 -0.45 4.77
N VAL A 17 -5.91 -1.77 4.82
CA VAL A 17 -5.78 -2.54 6.06
C VAL A 17 -4.35 -3.03 6.19
N TRP A 18 -3.75 -2.83 7.35
CA TRP A 18 -2.36 -3.14 7.64
C TRP A 18 -2.19 -3.74 9.04
N ASP A 19 -1.00 -4.31 9.32
CA ASP A 19 -0.69 -4.92 10.62
C ASP A 19 -0.23 -3.85 11.62
N GLY A 20 -1.11 -3.51 12.57
CA GLY A 20 -0.88 -2.50 13.61
C GLY A 20 0.21 -2.85 14.62
N GLU A 21 0.52 -4.15 14.81
CA GLU A 21 1.60 -4.62 15.69
C GLU A 21 2.98 -4.54 15.01
N CYS A 22 3.00 -4.42 13.68
CA CYS A 22 4.21 -4.34 12.89
C CYS A 22 4.72 -2.89 12.78
N GLU A 23 5.79 -2.56 13.43
CA GLU A 23 6.37 -1.21 13.40
C GLU A 23 6.77 -0.76 11.99
N PHE A 24 7.33 -1.65 11.17
CA PHE A 24 7.64 -1.36 9.76
C PHE A 24 6.36 -1.04 8.96
N CYS A 25 5.28 -1.79 9.20
CA CYS A 25 3.99 -1.55 8.54
C CYS A 25 3.38 -0.22 8.96
N ARG A 26 3.55 0.18 10.23
CA ARG A 26 3.14 1.50 10.74
C ARG A 26 3.87 2.62 10.02
N LEU A 27 5.20 2.53 9.90
CA LEU A 27 6.00 3.52 9.16
C LEU A 27 5.54 3.64 7.69
N CYS A 28 5.28 2.52 7.02
CA CYS A 28 4.73 2.52 5.67
C CYS A 28 3.34 3.16 5.60
N ALA A 29 2.44 2.82 6.54
CA ALA A 29 1.08 3.36 6.59
C ALA A 29 1.09 4.88 6.83
N ASP A 30 1.92 5.38 7.74
CA ASP A 30 2.04 6.80 8.03
C ASP A 30 2.59 7.57 6.81
N ARG A 31 3.54 6.98 6.08
CA ARG A 31 4.03 7.55 4.83
C ARG A 31 2.94 7.61 3.76
N PHE A 32 2.19 6.54 3.56
CA PHE A 32 1.06 6.55 2.62
C PHE A 32 0.00 7.58 3.03
N LYS A 33 -0.33 7.69 4.32
CA LYS A 33 -1.24 8.72 4.82
C LYS A 33 -0.75 10.14 4.47
N SER A 34 0.55 10.40 4.67
CA SER A 34 1.15 11.71 4.39
C SER A 34 1.21 12.03 2.89
N ALA A 35 1.38 11.02 2.04
CA ALA A 35 1.38 11.16 0.59
C ALA A 35 -0.03 11.27 0.00
N GLY A 36 -1.03 10.75 0.72
CA GLY A 36 -2.40 10.69 0.26
C GLY A 36 -3.18 11.99 0.46
N THR A 37 -4.30 12.09 -0.24
CA THR A 37 -5.22 13.24 -0.20
C THR A 37 -6.39 13.02 0.79
N GLY A 38 -6.25 12.07 1.72
CA GLY A 38 -7.36 11.67 2.61
C GLY A 38 -8.44 10.80 1.95
N LYS A 39 -8.28 10.44 0.66
CA LYS A 39 -9.25 9.63 -0.08
C LYS A 39 -9.28 8.16 0.35
N VAL A 40 -8.20 7.66 0.93
CA VAL A 40 -8.05 6.27 1.40
C VAL A 40 -7.98 6.27 2.91
N GLU A 41 -8.83 5.48 3.55
CA GLU A 41 -8.81 5.28 4.98
C GLU A 41 -7.76 4.20 5.33
N PHE A 42 -7.00 4.41 6.41
CA PHE A 42 -5.99 3.46 6.89
C PHE A 42 -6.40 2.91 8.25
N ILE A 43 -6.59 1.59 8.34
CA ILE A 43 -7.06 0.93 9.55
C ILE A 43 -6.11 -0.24 9.89
N PRO A 44 -5.62 -0.34 11.12
CA PRO A 44 -4.96 -1.55 11.57
C PRO A 44 -5.98 -2.70 11.60
N PHE A 45 -5.55 -3.92 11.21
CA PHE A 45 -6.50 -5.03 11.11
C PHE A 45 -7.12 -5.40 12.47
N GLN A 46 -6.45 -5.08 13.56
CA GLN A 46 -6.93 -5.27 14.92
C GLN A 46 -8.25 -4.51 15.17
N ASP A 47 -8.41 -3.33 14.56
CA ASP A 47 -9.59 -2.48 14.71
C ASP A 47 -10.62 -2.68 13.58
N LEU A 48 -10.26 -3.46 12.54
CA LEU A 48 -11.08 -3.59 11.34
C LEU A 48 -12.48 -4.11 11.63
N HIS A 49 -12.61 -5.20 12.37
CA HIS A 49 -13.90 -5.83 12.63
C HIS A 49 -14.75 -5.04 13.64
N SER A 50 -14.13 -4.26 14.52
CA SER A 50 -14.83 -3.34 15.40
C SER A 50 -15.54 -2.24 14.59
N LYS A 51 -14.86 -1.69 13.59
CA LYS A 51 -15.41 -0.62 12.74
C LYS A 51 -16.24 -1.16 11.57
N TYR A 52 -15.83 -2.30 11.02
CA TYR A 52 -16.43 -2.95 9.86
C TYR A 52 -16.69 -4.43 10.15
N PRO A 53 -17.79 -4.78 10.87
CA PRO A 53 -18.08 -6.18 11.26
C PRO A 53 -18.25 -7.13 10.07
N LYS A 54 -18.62 -6.60 8.89
CA LYS A 54 -18.80 -7.38 7.64
C LYS A 54 -17.51 -7.54 6.83
N ALA A 55 -16.37 -7.01 7.29
CA ALA A 55 -15.10 -7.17 6.59
C ALA A 55 -14.69 -8.64 6.53
N PRO A 56 -14.17 -9.13 5.38
CA PRO A 56 -13.79 -10.54 5.26
C PRO A 56 -12.59 -10.85 6.18
N GLN A 57 -12.55 -12.08 6.65
CA GLN A 57 -11.40 -12.58 7.41
C GLN A 57 -10.31 -13.01 6.43
N LEU A 58 -9.19 -12.27 6.42
CA LEU A 58 -8.02 -12.53 5.60
C LEU A 58 -6.77 -12.59 6.49
N ASP A 59 -5.68 -13.11 5.94
CA ASP A 59 -4.38 -13.08 6.63
C ASP A 59 -3.71 -11.70 6.47
N TYR A 60 -4.20 -10.74 7.25
CA TYR A 60 -3.70 -9.36 7.26
C TYR A 60 -2.27 -9.22 7.82
N LYS A 61 -1.78 -10.24 8.55
CA LYS A 61 -0.37 -10.26 9.01
C LYS A 61 0.58 -10.53 7.85
N LYS A 62 0.15 -11.27 6.85
CA LYS A 62 0.97 -11.64 5.70
C LYS A 62 1.20 -10.47 4.74
N SER A 63 0.14 -9.71 4.45
CA SER A 63 0.22 -8.63 3.47
C SER A 63 -0.79 -7.52 3.74
N VAL A 64 -0.49 -6.32 3.26
CA VAL A 64 -1.45 -5.21 3.21
C VAL A 64 -2.61 -5.54 2.27
N VAL A 65 -3.80 -5.08 2.62
CA VAL A 65 -5.02 -5.27 1.81
C VAL A 65 -5.68 -3.92 1.56
N LEU A 66 -5.97 -3.62 0.30
CA LEU A 66 -6.78 -2.46 -0.08
C LEU A 66 -8.18 -2.94 -0.52
N PHE A 67 -9.19 -2.53 0.20
CA PHE A 67 -10.59 -2.67 -0.20
C PHE A 67 -11.04 -1.44 -0.97
N SER A 68 -11.65 -1.64 -2.12
CA SER A 68 -12.31 -0.60 -2.92
C SER A 68 -13.77 -0.99 -3.21
N LYS A 69 -14.52 -0.12 -3.89
CA LYS A 69 -15.96 -0.33 -4.12
C LYS A 69 -16.33 -1.69 -4.73
N ASN A 70 -15.48 -2.22 -5.60
CA ASN A 70 -15.82 -3.40 -6.41
C ASN A 70 -14.86 -4.58 -6.23
N SER A 71 -13.75 -4.40 -5.50
CA SER A 71 -12.72 -5.43 -5.36
C SER A 71 -11.83 -5.17 -4.16
N PHE A 72 -11.06 -6.17 -3.77
CA PHE A 72 -9.93 -5.97 -2.89
C PHE A 72 -8.65 -6.45 -3.59
N GLN A 73 -7.54 -5.86 -3.21
CA GLN A 73 -6.21 -6.17 -3.69
C GLN A 73 -5.28 -6.43 -2.50
N THR A 74 -4.31 -7.31 -2.67
CA THR A 74 -3.32 -7.64 -1.64
C THR A 74 -1.91 -7.40 -2.16
N GLY A 75 -0.92 -7.27 -1.28
CA GLY A 75 0.48 -7.20 -1.66
C GLY A 75 0.84 -5.99 -2.52
N ALA A 76 1.66 -6.20 -3.55
CA ALA A 76 2.06 -5.14 -4.47
C ALA A 76 0.87 -4.56 -5.24
N ALA A 77 -0.12 -5.39 -5.61
CA ALA A 77 -1.34 -4.91 -6.26
C ALA A 77 -2.11 -3.91 -5.39
N ALA A 78 -2.16 -4.10 -4.06
CA ALA A 78 -2.79 -3.16 -3.13
C ALA A 78 -2.05 -1.81 -3.13
N VAL A 79 -0.72 -1.83 -3.13
CA VAL A 79 0.11 -0.61 -3.17
C VAL A 79 -0.11 0.15 -4.47
N TYR A 80 -0.10 -0.52 -5.63
CA TYR A 80 -0.34 0.16 -6.91
C TYR A 80 -1.78 0.67 -7.05
N SER A 81 -2.75 -0.06 -6.47
CA SER A 81 -4.15 0.39 -6.44
C SER A 81 -4.31 1.62 -5.55
N TYR A 82 -3.60 1.70 -4.42
CA TYR A 82 -3.56 2.90 -3.59
C TYR A 82 -3.05 4.12 -4.38
N TYR A 83 -1.93 3.98 -5.12
CA TYR A 83 -1.43 5.08 -5.96
C TYR A 83 -2.45 5.50 -7.02
N SER A 84 -3.21 4.56 -7.56
CA SER A 84 -4.30 4.87 -8.51
C SER A 84 -5.43 5.68 -7.86
N GLU A 85 -5.79 5.39 -6.60
CA GLU A 85 -6.82 6.13 -5.86
C GLU A 85 -6.40 7.58 -5.57
N ILE A 86 -5.11 7.84 -5.36
CA ILE A 86 -4.59 9.19 -5.14
C ILE A 86 -4.21 9.94 -6.45
N GLY A 87 -4.46 9.35 -7.63
CA GLY A 87 -4.31 10.00 -8.93
C GLY A 87 -3.18 9.47 -9.83
N THR A 88 -2.30 8.60 -9.32
CA THR A 88 -1.18 8.05 -10.09
C THR A 88 -1.52 6.67 -10.66
N GLN A 89 -2.08 6.63 -11.87
CA GLN A 89 -2.63 5.39 -12.45
C GLN A 89 -1.61 4.52 -13.21
N TRP A 90 -0.49 5.09 -13.67
CA TRP A 90 0.42 4.39 -14.58
C TRP A 90 1.06 3.11 -13.97
N PRO A 91 1.42 3.05 -12.66
CA PRO A 91 2.00 1.83 -12.10
C PRO A 91 1.01 0.67 -12.09
N LEU A 92 -0.26 0.95 -11.77
CA LEU A 92 -1.31 -0.06 -11.78
C LEU A 92 -1.61 -0.54 -13.20
N LYS A 93 -1.60 0.37 -14.20
CA LYS A 93 -1.76 0.00 -15.61
C LYS A 93 -0.63 -0.91 -16.08
N LEU A 94 0.63 -0.57 -15.74
CA LEU A 94 1.79 -1.39 -16.06
C LEU A 94 1.73 -2.76 -15.38
N TYR A 95 1.39 -2.78 -14.09
CA TYR A 95 1.20 -4.02 -13.32
C TYR A 95 0.16 -4.95 -13.96
N LYS A 96 -0.98 -4.40 -14.43
CA LYS A 96 -2.05 -5.19 -15.07
C LYS A 96 -1.70 -5.64 -16.49
N ARG A 97 -0.93 -4.84 -17.24
CA ARG A 97 -0.64 -5.10 -18.65
C ARG A 97 0.59 -5.99 -18.86
N PHE A 98 1.59 -5.90 -17.98
CA PHE A 98 2.88 -6.56 -18.18
C PHE A 98 3.13 -7.62 -17.10
N GLY A 99 2.86 -8.89 -17.44
CA GLY A 99 2.96 -10.03 -16.53
C GLY A 99 4.33 -10.20 -15.82
N PRO A 100 5.47 -10.07 -16.51
CA PRO A 100 6.79 -10.10 -15.84
C PRO A 100 6.95 -9.03 -14.77
N PHE A 101 6.44 -7.82 -15.01
CA PHE A 101 6.48 -6.74 -14.01
C PHE A 101 5.61 -7.06 -12.79
N SER A 102 4.42 -7.63 -12.99
CA SER A 102 3.57 -8.01 -11.86
C SER A 102 4.20 -9.10 -11.01
N LYS A 103 4.79 -10.14 -11.64
CA LYS A 103 5.50 -11.22 -10.91
C LYS A 103 6.70 -10.69 -10.13
N LEU A 104 7.51 -9.84 -10.75
CA LEU A 104 8.66 -9.21 -10.08
C LEU A 104 8.20 -8.33 -8.92
N SER A 105 7.14 -7.54 -9.11
CA SER A 105 6.59 -6.66 -8.07
C SER A 105 6.09 -7.45 -6.86
N GLU A 106 5.36 -8.56 -7.09
CA GLU A 106 4.89 -9.43 -6.00
C GLU A 106 6.07 -10.14 -5.31
N PHE A 107 7.06 -10.60 -6.05
CA PHE A 107 8.27 -11.19 -5.48
C PHE A 107 9.00 -10.19 -4.57
N LEU A 108 9.25 -8.97 -5.05
CA LEU A 108 9.91 -7.93 -4.27
C LEU A 108 9.07 -7.52 -3.04
N TYR A 109 7.75 -7.41 -3.20
CA TYR A 109 6.86 -7.14 -2.08
C TYR A 109 6.96 -8.23 -1.01
N GLN A 110 6.88 -9.51 -1.40
CA GLN A 110 6.98 -10.64 -0.48
C GLN A 110 8.36 -10.72 0.18
N PHE A 111 9.43 -10.42 -0.56
CA PHE A 111 10.77 -10.35 -0.01
C PHE A 111 10.86 -9.30 1.10
N VAL A 112 10.34 -8.09 0.88
CA VAL A 112 10.29 -7.03 1.89
C VAL A 112 9.36 -7.43 3.04
N ALA A 113 8.19 -7.98 2.75
CA ALA A 113 7.21 -8.39 3.75
C ALA A 113 7.73 -9.51 4.67
N ASN A 114 8.54 -10.43 4.15
CA ASN A 114 9.16 -11.49 4.94
C ASN A 114 10.38 -11.01 5.74
N ASN A 115 11.00 -9.91 5.32
CA ASN A 115 12.21 -9.35 5.95
C ASN A 115 11.97 -7.99 6.62
N ARG A 116 10.76 -7.72 7.11
CA ARG A 116 10.35 -6.41 7.70
C ARG A 116 11.28 -5.93 8.81
N ARG A 117 11.78 -6.85 9.66
CA ARG A 117 12.72 -6.50 10.75
C ARG A 117 14.06 -5.99 10.20
N PHE A 118 14.55 -6.58 9.12
CA PHE A 118 15.78 -6.16 8.46
C PHE A 118 15.59 -4.77 7.84
N PHE A 119 14.53 -4.58 7.04
CA PHE A 119 14.25 -3.30 6.38
C PHE A 119 13.96 -2.17 7.38
N ARG A 120 13.39 -2.47 8.53
CA ARG A 120 13.27 -1.47 9.62
C ARG A 120 14.63 -1.03 10.15
N LYS A 121 15.50 -1.99 10.49
CA LYS A 121 16.83 -1.70 11.07
C LYS A 121 17.74 -0.98 10.08
N THR A 122 17.81 -1.45 8.84
CA THR A 122 18.65 -0.85 7.79
C THR A 122 18.14 0.51 7.37
N GLY A 123 16.83 0.69 7.23
CA GLY A 123 16.24 2.00 6.94
C GLY A 123 16.58 3.03 8.02
N GLN A 124 16.48 2.68 9.28
CA GLN A 124 16.86 3.57 10.39
C GLN A 124 18.38 3.84 10.44
N ALA A 125 19.22 2.83 10.17
CA ALA A 125 20.67 2.97 10.22
C ALA A 125 21.25 3.82 9.08
N PHE A 126 20.70 3.69 7.85
CA PHE A 126 21.24 4.38 6.68
C PHE A 126 20.65 5.78 6.46
N TRP A 127 19.43 6.04 6.90
CA TRP A 127 18.72 7.29 6.61
C TRP A 127 18.12 7.99 7.84
N GLY A 128 18.38 7.46 9.05
CA GLY A 128 17.84 8.00 10.30
C GLY A 128 16.35 7.72 10.49
N SER A 129 15.80 8.20 11.60
CA SER A 129 14.38 8.02 11.93
C SER A 129 13.41 8.68 10.95
N ASN A 130 13.90 9.64 10.15
CA ASN A 130 13.10 10.42 9.19
C ASN A 130 13.24 9.96 7.74
N PHE A 131 13.99 8.88 7.46
CA PHE A 131 14.24 8.40 6.09
C PHE A 131 12.97 8.32 5.23
N LEU A 132 11.91 7.76 5.78
CA LEU A 132 10.65 7.62 5.06
C LEU A 132 9.94 8.97 4.85
N ALA A 133 10.15 9.95 5.72
CA ALA A 133 9.57 11.29 5.59
C ALA A 133 10.34 12.16 4.58
N ASP A 134 11.67 12.08 4.60
CA ASP A 134 12.55 12.93 3.77
C ASP A 134 12.57 12.49 2.29
N THR A 135 12.53 11.19 2.00
CA THR A 135 12.46 10.71 0.60
C THR A 135 11.17 11.12 -0.10
N TYR A 136 10.09 11.41 0.62
CA TYR A 136 8.87 11.94 0.02
C TYR A 136 9.05 13.39 -0.45
N LYS A 137 9.69 14.25 0.35
CA LYS A 137 9.97 15.65 -0.06
C LYS A 137 10.90 15.72 -1.26
N THR A 138 11.92 14.84 -1.30
CA THR A 138 12.89 14.81 -2.41
C THR A 138 12.36 14.13 -3.67
N SER A 139 11.58 13.06 -3.55
CA SER A 139 10.98 12.38 -4.71
C SER A 139 9.89 13.21 -5.37
N GLY A 140 9.09 13.94 -4.62
CA GLY A 140 8.11 14.89 -5.17
C GLY A 140 8.79 15.99 -6.00
N TRP A 141 9.96 16.45 -5.56
CA TRP A 141 10.77 17.44 -6.28
C TRP A 141 11.42 16.87 -7.55
N LEU A 142 11.95 15.64 -7.50
CA LEU A 142 12.54 14.95 -8.67
C LEU A 142 11.48 14.53 -9.69
N TYR A 143 10.34 13.99 -9.25
CA TYR A 143 9.24 13.63 -10.14
C TYR A 143 8.54 14.86 -10.74
N GLY A 144 8.39 15.93 -9.98
CA GLY A 144 7.88 17.21 -10.49
C GLY A 144 8.77 17.83 -11.58
N ARG A 145 10.09 17.68 -11.47
CA ARG A 145 11.04 18.16 -12.50
C ARG A 145 11.14 17.24 -13.70
N LEU A 146 11.07 15.92 -13.53
CA LEU A 146 11.08 14.96 -14.64
C LEU A 146 9.78 15.01 -15.46
N LEU A 147 8.63 15.23 -14.84
CA LEU A 147 7.35 15.37 -15.54
C LEU A 147 7.14 16.78 -16.12
N GLY A 148 7.77 17.80 -15.54
CA GLY A 148 7.81 19.15 -16.12
C GLY A 148 8.66 19.27 -17.39
N PHE A 149 9.53 18.28 -17.66
CA PHE A 149 10.36 18.24 -18.89
C PHE A 149 9.68 17.47 -20.04
N VAL A 150 8.57 16.80 -19.81
CA VAL A 150 7.78 16.03 -20.83
C VAL A 150 6.44 16.72 -21.12
N GLY A 151 6.22 17.91 -20.58
CA GLY A 151 5.00 18.71 -20.79
C GLY A 151 5.23 19.87 -21.73
N ILE A 152 5.61 19.60 -23.00
CA ILE A 152 5.34 20.45 -24.15
C ILE A 152 4.45 19.65 -25.09
#